data_c9e7ff4619c0789f8cc54d42e55a1893
#
_entry.id   c9e7ff4619c0789f8cc54d42e55a1893
#
_cell.length_a   1.000
_cell.length_b   1.000
_cell.length_c   1.000
_cell.angle_alpha   90.00
_cell.angle_beta   90.00
_cell.angle_gamma   90.00
#
_symmetry.space_group_name_H-M   'P 1'
#
loop_
_entity.id
_entity.type
_entity.pdbx_description
1 polymer ?
#
loop_
_entity_poly.entity_id
_entity_poly.type
_entity_poly.pdbx_seq_one_letter_code
_entity_poly.pdbx_strand_id
1 'polypeptide(L)'
;IMTTKQGGLELLNDPVAQEMLHAPFPMRLAYVWTDGTPRVVPIGFHWDGKDIVIGSPPDAPKLKVLEAHPKVALTIDSNQMPYHVLMIRGTATMTTHEGIIPEYAAYCVRYMGPEGGEAWLKQVSQLIKTMVRIAIRPEWVGILDFESRLPSAVERAIEAVGSA
;
A
#
# COMPACT_ATOMS: atom_id res chain seq x y z
N ILE A 1 11.53 14.09 -22.71
CA ILE A 1 10.93 13.33 -21.60
C ILE A 1 9.46 13.69 -21.59
N MET A 2 8.60 12.71 -21.87
CA MET A 2 7.16 12.90 -21.73
C MET A 2 6.79 12.85 -20.24
N THR A 3 6.25 13.94 -19.71
CA THR A 3 5.76 13.98 -18.33
C THR A 3 4.64 12.98 -18.17
N THR A 4 4.83 11.96 -17.35
CA THR A 4 3.76 10.99 -17.04
C THR A 4 2.67 11.69 -16.25
N LYS A 5 1.45 11.70 -16.79
CA LYS A 5 0.30 12.26 -16.08
C LYS A 5 0.00 11.40 -14.85
N GLN A 6 0.22 11.97 -13.68
CA GLN A 6 -0.08 11.31 -12.41
C GLN A 6 -1.58 11.40 -12.07
N GLY A 7 -2.06 10.46 -11.28
CA GLY A 7 -3.39 10.46 -10.70
C GLY A 7 -4.38 9.46 -11.29
N GLY A 8 -4.15 8.98 -12.51
CA GLY A 8 -5.05 8.04 -13.17
C GLY A 8 -4.94 6.61 -12.61
N LEU A 9 -6.08 5.92 -12.53
CA LEU A 9 -6.12 4.52 -12.06
C LEU A 9 -5.50 3.54 -13.07
N GLU A 10 -5.39 3.93 -14.34
CA GLU A 10 -4.71 3.16 -15.38
C GLU A 10 -3.22 2.90 -15.04
N LEU A 11 -2.61 3.76 -14.22
CA LEU A 11 -1.23 3.58 -13.74
C LEU A 11 -1.06 2.32 -12.88
N LEU A 12 -2.13 1.75 -12.34
CA LEU A 12 -2.06 0.46 -11.64
C LEU A 12 -1.59 -0.68 -12.56
N ASN A 13 -1.78 -0.55 -13.88
CA ASN A 13 -1.33 -1.54 -14.86
C ASN A 13 0.11 -1.34 -15.33
N ASP A 14 0.76 -0.27 -14.91
CA ASP A 14 2.16 -0.01 -15.22
C ASP A 14 3.08 -1.08 -14.60
N PRO A 15 4.14 -1.52 -15.30
CA PRO A 15 5.08 -2.52 -14.77
C PRO A 15 5.68 -2.16 -13.40
N VAL A 16 5.99 -0.89 -13.14
CA VAL A 16 6.50 -0.44 -11.83
C VAL A 16 5.43 -0.57 -10.76
N ALA A 17 4.18 -0.22 -11.06
CA ALA A 17 3.08 -0.41 -10.13
C ALA A 17 2.87 -1.89 -9.80
N GLN A 18 2.86 -2.76 -10.80
CA GLN A 18 2.69 -4.21 -10.61
C GLN A 18 3.85 -4.81 -9.81
N GLU A 19 5.08 -4.38 -10.05
CA GLU A 19 6.24 -4.78 -9.24
C GLU A 19 6.02 -4.42 -7.76
N MET A 20 5.62 -3.17 -7.47
CA MET A 20 5.40 -2.71 -6.11
C MET A 20 4.19 -3.37 -5.44
N LEU A 21 3.10 -3.60 -6.17
CA LEU A 21 1.91 -4.28 -5.67
C LEU A 21 2.16 -5.75 -5.26
N HIS A 22 3.21 -6.37 -5.79
CA HIS A 22 3.61 -7.75 -5.48
C HIS A 22 4.93 -7.83 -4.70
N ALA A 23 5.42 -6.70 -4.19
CA ALA A 23 6.69 -6.64 -3.48
C ALA A 23 6.69 -7.47 -2.18
N PRO A 24 7.82 -8.11 -1.83
CA PRO A 24 7.94 -8.92 -0.62
C PRO A 24 8.33 -8.09 0.60
N PHE A 25 7.83 -6.86 0.70
CA PHE A 25 8.07 -5.95 1.83
C PHE A 25 6.81 -5.12 2.13
N PRO A 26 6.68 -4.56 3.34
CA PRO A 26 5.49 -3.82 3.73
C PRO A 26 5.35 -2.50 2.99
N MET A 27 4.12 -2.02 2.87
CA MET A 27 3.82 -0.64 2.51
C MET A 27 3.95 0.29 3.71
N ARG A 28 3.96 1.60 3.47
CA ARG A 28 3.80 2.66 4.49
C ARG A 28 2.40 3.23 4.34
N LEU A 29 1.58 2.98 5.35
CA LEU A 29 0.19 3.49 5.41
C LEU A 29 0.16 4.76 6.24
N ALA A 30 -0.34 5.84 5.64
CA ALA A 30 -0.58 7.11 6.30
C ALA A 30 -2.08 7.33 6.53
N TYR A 31 -2.45 7.75 7.72
CA TYR A 31 -3.82 8.05 8.12
C TYR A 31 -3.85 9.16 9.18
N VAL A 32 -5.00 9.73 9.42
CA VAL A 32 -5.18 10.84 10.36
C VAL A 32 -5.75 10.32 11.67
N TRP A 33 -5.09 10.67 12.78
CA TRP A 33 -5.54 10.30 14.12
C TRP A 33 -6.71 11.18 14.58
N THR A 34 -7.32 10.82 15.70
CA THR A 34 -8.49 11.55 16.26
C THR A 34 -8.22 13.00 16.63
N ASP A 35 -6.98 13.34 16.92
CA ASP A 35 -6.53 14.71 17.20
C ASP A 35 -6.15 15.52 15.95
N GLY A 36 -6.36 14.96 14.76
CA GLY A 36 -6.02 15.59 13.49
C GLY A 36 -4.56 15.43 13.07
N THR A 37 -3.72 14.79 13.89
CA THR A 37 -2.31 14.59 13.54
C THR A 37 -2.12 13.39 12.60
N PRO A 38 -1.17 13.46 11.65
CA PRO A 38 -0.87 12.35 10.77
C PRO A 38 -0.17 11.20 11.50
N ARG A 39 -0.44 9.99 11.05
CA ARG A 39 0.25 8.77 11.46
C ARG A 39 0.76 8.06 10.22
N VAL A 40 1.90 7.40 10.34
CA VAL A 40 2.44 6.51 9.32
C VAL A 40 2.97 5.24 9.98
N VAL A 41 2.62 4.09 9.40
CA VAL A 41 3.05 2.78 9.91
C VAL A 41 3.47 1.88 8.75
N PRO A 42 4.53 1.06 8.92
CA PRO A 42 4.78 -0.05 8.01
C PRO A 42 3.74 -1.14 8.27
N ILE A 43 3.13 -1.67 7.21
CA ILE A 43 2.11 -2.71 7.35
C ILE A 43 2.10 -3.62 6.13
N GLY A 44 1.91 -4.91 6.36
CA GLY A 44 1.76 -5.90 5.32
C GLY A 44 0.44 -5.74 4.56
N PHE A 45 0.47 -6.07 3.29
CA PHE A 45 -0.67 -5.90 2.39
C PHE A 45 -0.72 -6.99 1.33
N HIS A 46 -1.88 -7.11 0.71
CA HIS A 46 -2.09 -7.91 -0.49
C HIS A 46 -2.90 -7.10 -1.51
N TRP A 47 -2.50 -7.16 -2.77
CA TRP A 47 -3.27 -6.63 -3.89
C TRP A 47 -4.19 -7.72 -4.43
N ASP A 48 -5.50 -7.53 -4.39
CA ASP A 48 -6.47 -8.52 -4.86
C ASP A 48 -6.94 -8.31 -6.31
N GLY A 49 -6.30 -7.36 -7.02
CA GLY A 49 -6.67 -6.92 -8.37
C GLY A 49 -7.59 -5.70 -8.40
N LYS A 50 -8.06 -5.25 -7.25
CA LYS A 50 -9.01 -4.14 -7.12
C LYS A 50 -8.72 -3.26 -5.91
N ASP A 51 -8.39 -3.86 -4.78
CA ASP A 51 -8.14 -3.19 -3.51
C ASP A 51 -6.77 -3.58 -2.93
N ILE A 52 -6.18 -2.67 -2.18
CA ILE A 52 -5.07 -2.99 -1.27
C ILE A 52 -5.69 -3.50 0.03
N VAL A 53 -5.43 -4.75 0.37
CA VAL A 53 -6.06 -5.42 1.51
C VAL A 53 -5.08 -5.63 2.66
N ILE A 54 -5.53 -5.30 3.86
CA ILE A 54 -4.81 -5.48 5.12
C ILE A 54 -5.64 -6.36 6.04
N GLY A 55 -5.00 -7.33 6.70
CA GLY A 55 -5.59 -8.04 7.83
C GLY A 55 -5.18 -7.42 9.16
N SER A 56 -6.13 -7.20 10.05
CA SER A 56 -5.89 -6.59 11.36
C SER A 56 -6.62 -7.34 12.47
N PRO A 57 -6.02 -7.44 13.68
CA PRO A 57 -6.77 -7.87 14.86
C PRO A 57 -7.96 -6.93 15.12
N PRO A 58 -9.09 -7.43 15.68
CA PRO A 58 -10.31 -6.65 15.83
C PRO A 58 -10.24 -5.52 16.86
N ASP A 59 -9.24 -5.52 17.71
CA ASP A 59 -9.02 -4.52 18.77
C ASP A 59 -7.93 -3.49 18.42
N ALA A 60 -7.40 -3.52 17.20
CA ALA A 60 -6.36 -2.59 16.78
C ALA A 60 -6.88 -1.13 16.82
N PRO A 61 -6.17 -0.20 17.50
CA PRO A 61 -6.64 1.18 17.70
C PRO A 61 -6.96 1.94 16.42
N LYS A 62 -6.23 1.65 15.32
CA LYS A 62 -6.45 2.30 14.02
C LYS A 62 -7.83 2.02 13.41
N LEU A 63 -8.52 0.94 13.80
CA LEU A 63 -9.81 0.58 13.20
C LEU A 63 -10.89 1.64 13.47
N LYS A 64 -10.99 2.13 14.69
CA LYS A 64 -11.93 3.19 15.07
C LYS A 64 -11.64 4.49 14.32
N VAL A 65 -10.37 4.77 14.14
CA VAL A 65 -9.92 5.97 13.44
C VAL A 65 -10.25 5.89 11.95
N LEU A 66 -9.98 4.76 11.31
CA LEU A 66 -10.31 4.54 9.91
C LEU A 66 -11.81 4.51 9.64
N GLU A 67 -12.63 4.08 10.61
CA GLU A 67 -14.09 4.15 10.51
C GLU A 67 -14.56 5.61 10.45
N ALA A 68 -14.01 6.48 11.29
CA ALA A 68 -14.33 7.90 11.33
C ALA A 68 -13.69 8.72 10.20
N HIS A 69 -12.45 8.35 9.80
CA HIS A 69 -11.64 9.03 8.79
C HIS A 69 -11.08 8.01 7.79
N PRO A 70 -11.89 7.55 6.83
CA PRO A 70 -11.51 6.45 5.94
C PRO A 70 -10.54 6.83 4.82
N LYS A 71 -10.26 8.12 4.62
CA LYS A 71 -9.30 8.57 3.60
C LYS A 71 -7.87 8.34 4.06
N VAL A 72 -7.12 7.61 3.24
CA VAL A 72 -5.74 7.22 3.53
C VAL A 72 -4.83 7.50 2.34
N ALA A 73 -3.53 7.51 2.62
CA ALA A 73 -2.48 7.49 1.61
C ALA A 73 -1.49 6.39 1.94
N LEU A 74 -0.84 5.85 0.92
CA LEU A 74 0.19 4.84 1.12
C LEU A 74 1.30 4.97 0.08
N THR A 75 2.48 4.48 0.43
CA THR A 75 3.56 4.23 -0.51
C THR A 75 4.07 2.81 -0.41
N ILE A 76 4.47 2.27 -1.55
CA ILE A 76 5.25 1.04 -1.65
C ILE A 76 6.48 1.41 -2.47
N ASP A 77 7.65 1.32 -1.87
CA ASP A 77 8.88 1.83 -2.46
C ASP A 77 10.06 0.89 -2.25
N SER A 78 10.91 0.80 -3.27
CA SER A 78 12.16 0.04 -3.19
C SER A 78 13.24 0.85 -2.46
N ASN A 79 14.27 0.13 -1.92
CA ASN A 79 15.34 0.77 -1.16
C ASN A 79 16.60 1.08 -1.99
N GLN A 80 16.60 0.74 -3.28
CA GLN A 80 17.77 0.88 -4.14
C GLN A 80 17.51 1.88 -5.24
N MET A 81 18.52 2.70 -5.55
CA MET A 81 18.47 3.59 -6.70
C MET A 81 18.65 2.81 -8.02
N PRO A 82 17.91 3.14 -9.07
CA PRO A 82 16.78 4.09 -9.07
C PRO A 82 15.58 3.56 -8.27
N TYR A 83 14.98 4.39 -7.42
CA TYR A 83 13.82 3.98 -6.64
C TYR A 83 12.61 3.73 -7.54
N HIS A 84 11.94 2.60 -7.30
CA HIS A 84 10.59 2.39 -7.79
C HIS A 84 9.61 2.74 -6.69
N VAL A 85 8.69 3.64 -6.97
CA VAL A 85 7.73 4.15 -5.99
C VAL A 85 6.33 4.09 -6.56
N LEU A 86 5.44 3.43 -5.84
CA LEU A 86 4.01 3.47 -6.07
C LEU A 86 3.36 4.24 -4.92
N MET A 87 2.63 5.30 -5.26
CA MET A 87 1.85 6.11 -4.33
C MET A 87 0.37 5.92 -4.62
N ILE A 88 -0.42 5.66 -3.59
CA ILE A 88 -1.87 5.50 -3.71
C ILE A 88 -2.55 6.37 -2.66
N ARG A 89 -3.64 7.04 -3.06
CA ARG A 89 -4.62 7.63 -2.16
C ARG A 89 -5.94 6.93 -2.38
N GLY A 90 -6.66 6.65 -1.31
CA GLY A 90 -7.89 5.90 -1.42
C GLY A 90 -8.75 5.95 -0.16
N THR A 91 -9.81 5.16 -0.20
CA THR A 91 -10.77 5.05 0.89
C THR A 91 -10.75 3.64 1.45
N ALA A 92 -10.62 3.54 2.76
CA ALA A 92 -10.65 2.28 3.50
C ALA A 92 -12.09 1.88 3.83
N THR A 93 -12.42 0.60 3.63
CA THR A 93 -13.65 -0.05 4.13
C THR A 93 -13.26 -1.27 4.94
N MET A 94 -14.07 -1.61 5.95
CA MET A 94 -13.74 -2.69 6.88
C MET A 94 -14.87 -3.70 6.97
N THR A 95 -14.50 -4.98 7.01
CA THR A 95 -15.41 -6.11 7.27
C THR A 95 -14.74 -7.08 8.24
N THR A 96 -15.54 -7.68 9.13
CA THR A 96 -15.04 -8.67 10.09
C THR A 96 -15.27 -10.09 9.57
N HIS A 97 -14.25 -10.93 9.69
CA HIS A 97 -14.26 -12.31 9.21
C HIS A 97 -13.84 -13.26 10.33
N GLU A 98 -14.38 -14.47 10.33
CA GLU A 98 -13.87 -15.54 11.18
C GLU A 98 -12.55 -16.09 10.64
N GLY A 99 -11.59 -16.32 11.55
CA GLY A 99 -10.27 -16.84 11.20
C GLY A 99 -9.39 -15.83 10.48
N ILE A 100 -8.40 -16.37 9.78
CA ILE A 100 -7.43 -15.59 9.01
C ILE A 100 -7.98 -15.38 7.59
N ILE A 101 -8.00 -14.13 7.13
CA ILE A 101 -8.41 -13.82 5.75
C ILE A 101 -7.36 -14.32 4.75
N PRO A 102 -7.77 -14.74 3.54
CA PRO A 102 -6.86 -15.27 2.52
C PRO A 102 -5.76 -14.29 2.11
N GLU A 103 -6.05 -13.00 2.07
CA GLU A 103 -5.10 -11.95 1.69
C GLU A 103 -3.97 -11.81 2.71
N TYR A 104 -4.28 -11.93 4.00
CA TYR A 104 -3.26 -11.95 5.05
C TYR A 104 -2.35 -13.19 4.91
N ALA A 105 -2.93 -14.35 4.64
CA ALA A 105 -2.18 -15.57 4.41
C ALA A 105 -1.24 -15.44 3.19
N ALA A 106 -1.73 -14.91 2.09
CA ALA A 106 -0.94 -14.66 0.88
C ALA A 106 0.24 -13.70 1.13
N TYR A 107 -0.01 -12.63 1.90
CA TYR A 107 1.04 -11.71 2.32
C TYR A 107 2.13 -12.40 3.15
N CYS A 108 1.74 -13.19 4.15
CA CYS A 108 2.70 -13.88 5.01
C CYS A 108 3.62 -14.81 4.22
N VAL A 109 3.07 -15.56 3.27
CA VAL A 109 3.86 -16.45 2.40
C VAL A 109 4.79 -15.64 1.49
N ARG A 110 4.31 -14.53 0.91
CA ARG A 110 5.13 -13.68 0.03
C ARG A 110 6.28 -13.03 0.80
N TYR A 111 6.04 -12.60 2.04
CA TYR A 111 7.01 -11.89 2.86
C TYR A 111 8.03 -12.82 3.55
N MET A 112 7.56 -13.95 4.06
CA MET A 112 8.38 -14.87 4.88
C MET A 112 8.79 -16.16 4.15
N GLY A 113 8.34 -16.34 2.91
CA GLY A 113 8.46 -17.60 2.17
C GLY A 113 7.41 -18.64 2.58
N PRO A 114 7.26 -19.73 1.80
CA PRO A 114 6.21 -20.74 2.04
C PRO A 114 6.29 -21.36 3.44
N GLU A 115 7.47 -21.82 3.84
CA GLU A 115 7.69 -22.47 5.14
C GLU A 115 7.51 -21.51 6.31
N GLY A 116 8.17 -20.35 6.26
CA GLY A 116 8.05 -19.33 7.31
C GLY A 116 6.63 -18.75 7.42
N GLY A 117 5.99 -18.52 6.29
CA GLY A 117 4.61 -18.04 6.23
C GLY A 117 3.62 -19.04 6.84
N GLU A 118 3.72 -20.32 6.50
CA GLU A 118 2.89 -21.38 7.11
C GLU A 118 3.09 -21.49 8.62
N ALA A 119 4.35 -21.47 9.09
CA ALA A 119 4.66 -21.54 10.51
C ALA A 119 4.05 -20.35 11.27
N TRP A 120 4.18 -19.15 10.72
CA TRP A 120 3.57 -17.95 11.29
C TRP A 120 2.05 -18.03 11.33
N LEU A 121 1.42 -18.41 10.24
CA LEU A 121 -0.04 -18.53 10.15
C LEU A 121 -0.59 -19.53 11.14
N LYS A 122 0.10 -20.63 11.36
CA LYS A 122 -0.27 -21.61 12.40
C LYS A 122 -0.29 -21.00 13.80
N GLN A 123 0.70 -20.17 14.14
CA GLN A 123 0.73 -19.46 15.42
C GLN A 123 -0.38 -18.42 15.52
N VAL A 124 -0.53 -17.58 14.50
CA VAL A 124 -1.53 -16.51 14.48
C VAL A 124 -2.96 -17.07 14.57
N SER A 125 -3.25 -18.17 13.89
CA SER A 125 -4.58 -18.82 13.93
C SER A 125 -4.99 -19.33 15.31
N GLN A 126 -4.03 -19.59 16.19
CA GLN A 126 -4.31 -19.97 17.58
C GLN A 126 -4.67 -18.75 18.43
N LEU A 127 -4.15 -17.58 18.10
CA LEU A 127 -4.31 -16.34 18.87
C LEU A 127 -5.48 -15.48 18.38
N ILE A 128 -5.65 -15.41 17.07
CA ILE A 128 -6.64 -14.54 16.41
C ILE A 128 -7.78 -15.39 15.87
N LYS A 129 -8.96 -15.25 16.46
CA LYS A 129 -10.17 -16.00 16.07
C LYS A 129 -11.01 -15.24 15.06
N THR A 130 -10.91 -13.91 15.04
CA THR A 130 -11.54 -13.04 14.06
C THR A 130 -10.54 -12.03 13.54
N MET A 131 -10.65 -11.69 12.26
CA MET A 131 -9.77 -10.71 11.61
C MET A 131 -10.62 -9.66 10.90
N VAL A 132 -10.22 -8.41 11.03
CA VAL A 132 -10.82 -7.31 10.26
C VAL A 132 -10.07 -7.18 8.94
N ARG A 133 -10.81 -7.29 7.86
CA ARG A 133 -10.34 -7.04 6.49
C ARG A 133 -10.51 -5.56 6.19
N ILE A 134 -9.41 -4.85 6.03
CA ILE A 134 -9.38 -3.45 5.62
C ILE A 134 -9.07 -3.44 4.13
N ALA A 135 -10.02 -3.00 3.31
CA ALA A 135 -9.86 -2.87 1.87
C ALA A 135 -9.73 -1.39 1.50
N ILE A 136 -8.60 -1.01 0.90
CA ILE A 136 -8.34 0.35 0.44
C ILE A 136 -8.58 0.39 -1.05
N ARG A 137 -9.64 1.10 -1.48
CA ARG A 137 -9.94 1.34 -2.88
C ARG A 137 -9.10 2.51 -3.40
N PRO A 138 -8.22 2.28 -4.41
CA PRO A 138 -7.47 3.35 -5.02
C PRO A 138 -8.38 4.39 -5.69
N GLU A 139 -8.07 5.67 -5.48
CA GLU A 139 -8.75 6.82 -6.08
C GLU A 139 -7.77 7.72 -6.83
N TRP A 140 -6.50 7.67 -6.46
CA TRP A 140 -5.40 8.39 -7.09
C TRP A 140 -4.14 7.52 -7.06
N VAL A 141 -3.41 7.46 -8.17
CA VAL A 141 -2.20 6.65 -8.31
C VAL A 141 -1.07 7.52 -8.86
N GLY A 142 0.09 7.42 -8.24
CA GLY A 142 1.32 8.06 -8.71
C GLY A 142 2.48 7.06 -8.77
N ILE A 143 3.35 7.23 -9.75
CA ILE A 143 4.52 6.39 -9.96
C ILE A 143 5.75 7.26 -10.16
N LEU A 144 6.85 6.92 -9.48
CA LEU A 144 8.18 7.43 -9.73
C LEU A 144 9.13 6.26 -9.95
N ASP A 145 10.07 6.40 -10.89
CA ASP A 145 11.13 5.40 -11.12
C ASP A 145 12.53 6.02 -11.11
N PHE A 146 12.62 7.34 -10.97
CA PHE A 146 13.86 8.12 -10.92
C PHE A 146 14.77 7.95 -12.16
N GLU A 147 14.21 7.46 -13.25
CA GLU A 147 14.84 7.37 -14.57
C GLU A 147 14.01 8.12 -15.62
N SER A 148 12.79 7.65 -15.86
CA SER A 148 11.86 8.25 -16.83
C SER A 148 10.78 9.12 -16.15
N ARG A 149 10.52 8.91 -14.89
CA ARG A 149 9.49 9.59 -14.07
C ARG A 149 10.12 10.10 -12.79
N LEU A 150 10.24 11.42 -12.71
CA LEU A 150 10.85 12.15 -11.61
C LEU A 150 9.79 12.95 -10.84
N PRO A 151 10.09 13.42 -9.62
CA PRO A 151 9.20 14.37 -8.95
C PRO A 151 8.89 15.57 -9.86
N SER A 152 7.63 15.99 -9.89
CA SER A 152 7.13 16.99 -10.86
C SER A 152 7.90 18.32 -10.87
N ALA A 153 8.46 18.71 -9.73
CA ALA A 153 9.32 19.91 -9.66
C ALA A 153 10.65 19.73 -10.42
N VAL A 154 11.20 18.52 -10.39
CA VAL A 154 12.44 18.19 -11.12
C VAL A 154 12.16 18.11 -12.62
N GLU A 155 11.05 17.47 -13.03
CA GLU A 155 10.63 17.39 -14.43
C GLU A 155 10.47 18.80 -15.01
N ARG A 156 9.75 19.69 -14.32
CA ARG A 156 9.58 21.09 -14.76
C ARG A 156 10.90 21.84 -14.87
N ALA A 157 11.85 21.60 -13.96
CA ALA A 157 13.17 22.22 -14.02
C ALA A 157 13.97 21.75 -15.25
N ILE A 158 13.90 20.47 -15.58
CA ILE A 158 14.57 19.90 -16.77
C ILE A 158 13.95 20.49 -18.05
N GLU A 159 12.62 20.57 -18.13
CA GLU A 159 11.91 21.16 -19.28
C GLU A 159 12.30 22.63 -19.48
N ALA A 160 12.40 23.41 -18.39
CA ALA A 160 12.80 24.81 -18.45
C ALA A 160 14.21 25.01 -19.00
N VAL A 161 15.15 24.11 -18.67
CA VAL A 161 16.54 24.16 -19.19
C VAL A 161 16.61 23.69 -20.66
N GLY A 162 15.81 22.68 -21.03
CA GLY A 162 15.77 22.16 -22.39
C GLY A 162 15.08 23.09 -23.42
N SER A 163 14.33 24.09 -22.91
CA SER A 163 13.61 25.09 -23.73
C SER A 163 14.40 26.39 -23.95
N ALA A 164 15.58 26.52 -23.34
CA ALA A 164 16.50 27.65 -23.45
C ALA A 164 17.61 27.36 -24.48
#